data_3bfc7240c9318f57a2382c5ddf11bf81
#
_entry.id   3bfc7240c9318f57a2382c5ddf11bf81
#
_cell.length_a   1.000
_cell.length_b   1.000
_cell.length_c   1.000
_cell.angle_alpha   90.00
_cell.angle_beta   90.00
_cell.angle_gamma   90.00
#
_symmetry.space_group_name_H-M   'P 1'
#
loop_
_entity.id
_entity.type
_entity.pdbx_description
1 polymer ?
#
loop_
_entity_poly.entity_id
_entity_poly.type
_entity_poly.pdbx_seq_one_letter_code
_entity_poly.pdbx_strand_id
1 'polypeptide(L)'
;IGRSFAIELAKRGGSVVCADINLEAAEETVTLLEQQGAKAFAMHCDVGNPEHVTHLAETAEILLSHPVTLVINNAGVGLGGKFDELSLEDWNWVMNINLWGVIHGCHAFVPKFKQLGYGAIINVASAASYTAAPEMSVYNVTKAGVLALSETLSAELRKFNIKVNVLCPTLVPTNIIKNGRIPGRYSKLADHALMNYAMTTSDAVATLTLNRLDRGQL
;
A
#
# COMPACT_ATOMS: atom_id res chain seq x y z
N ILE A 1 -2.06 5.79 -5.68
CA ILE A 1 -3.13 4.99 -5.06
C ILE A 1 -3.29 5.43 -3.60
N GLY A 2 -2.25 5.49 -2.76
CA GLY A 2 -2.36 5.89 -1.34
C GLY A 2 -3.04 7.24 -1.12
N ARG A 3 -2.63 8.28 -1.86
CA ARG A 3 -3.28 9.60 -1.80
C ARG A 3 -4.79 9.53 -2.14
N SER A 4 -5.16 8.73 -3.12
CA SER A 4 -6.57 8.54 -3.50
C SER A 4 -7.39 7.86 -2.38
N PHE A 5 -6.80 6.89 -1.68
CA PHE A 5 -7.43 6.31 -0.50
C PHE A 5 -7.60 7.35 0.62
N ALA A 6 -6.58 8.16 0.89
CA ALA A 6 -6.65 9.20 1.90
C ALA A 6 -7.79 10.21 1.60
N ILE A 7 -7.87 10.68 0.35
CA ILE A 7 -8.93 11.59 -0.11
C ILE A 7 -10.31 10.94 0.01
N GLU A 8 -10.45 9.70 -0.39
CA GLU A 8 -11.74 9.00 -0.33
C GLU A 8 -12.19 8.74 1.12
N LEU A 9 -11.25 8.42 2.02
CA LEU A 9 -11.54 8.29 3.45
C LEU A 9 -11.98 9.62 4.06
N ALA A 10 -11.30 10.72 3.72
CA ALA A 10 -11.67 12.06 4.16
C ALA A 10 -13.11 12.43 3.73
N LYS A 11 -13.47 12.16 2.48
CA LYS A 11 -14.85 12.36 1.96
C LYS A 11 -15.91 11.59 2.73
N ARG A 12 -15.54 10.45 3.33
CA ARG A 12 -16.41 9.62 4.18
C ARG A 12 -16.39 10.06 5.65
N GLY A 13 -15.76 11.18 5.98
CA GLY A 13 -15.64 11.69 7.36
C GLY A 13 -14.59 11.00 8.22
N GLY A 14 -13.71 10.21 7.61
CA GLY A 14 -12.58 9.57 8.29
C GLY A 14 -11.46 10.54 8.61
N SER A 15 -10.76 10.31 9.73
CA SER A 15 -9.49 10.96 10.04
C SER A 15 -8.33 10.11 9.51
N VAL A 16 -7.26 10.72 9.00
CA VAL A 16 -6.21 10.00 8.26
C VAL A 16 -4.81 10.38 8.75
N VAL A 17 -3.96 9.39 8.95
CA VAL A 17 -2.51 9.60 9.05
C VAL A 17 -1.87 9.18 7.72
N CYS A 18 -1.27 10.13 7.03
CA CYS A 18 -0.52 9.93 5.79
C CYS A 18 0.94 9.66 6.14
N ALA A 19 1.38 8.42 5.97
CA ALA A 19 2.75 8.00 6.23
C ALA A 19 3.49 7.76 4.92
N ASP A 20 4.62 8.41 4.72
CA ASP A 20 5.46 8.27 3.53
C ASP A 20 6.94 8.47 3.90
N ILE A 21 7.85 7.87 3.14
CA ILE A 21 9.29 8.15 3.23
C ILE A 21 9.60 9.58 2.78
N ASN A 22 8.80 10.13 1.89
CA ASN A 22 8.81 11.52 1.49
C ASN A 22 7.77 12.30 2.32
N LEU A 23 8.22 12.91 3.42
CA LEU A 23 7.36 13.68 4.33
C LEU A 23 6.64 14.83 3.61
N GLU A 24 7.31 15.54 2.70
CA GLU A 24 6.73 16.64 1.94
C GLU A 24 5.52 16.17 1.10
N ALA A 25 5.62 15.01 0.44
CA ALA A 25 4.50 14.43 -0.31
C ALA A 25 3.33 14.00 0.60
N ALA A 26 3.62 13.59 1.85
CA ALA A 26 2.60 13.32 2.85
C ALA A 26 1.92 14.62 3.31
N GLU A 27 2.68 15.69 3.56
CA GLU A 27 2.18 17.01 3.94
C GLU A 27 1.31 17.65 2.84
N GLU A 28 1.72 17.54 1.56
CA GLU A 28 0.87 17.94 0.44
C GLU A 28 -0.49 17.22 0.47
N THR A 29 -0.47 15.91 0.77
CA THR A 29 -1.70 15.13 0.86
C THR A 29 -2.56 15.63 2.02
N VAL A 30 -1.98 15.85 3.19
CA VAL A 30 -2.67 16.39 4.38
C VAL A 30 -3.33 17.73 4.05
N THR A 31 -2.61 18.65 3.41
CA THR A 31 -3.16 19.94 2.98
C THR A 31 -4.43 19.78 2.13
N LEU A 32 -4.44 18.82 1.20
CA LEU A 32 -5.62 18.53 0.39
C LEU A 32 -6.79 17.98 1.22
N LEU A 33 -6.52 17.20 2.26
CA LEU A 33 -7.55 16.64 3.13
C LEU A 33 -8.13 17.71 4.06
N GLU A 34 -7.30 18.57 4.62
CA GLU A 34 -7.71 19.69 5.48
C GLU A 34 -8.57 20.70 4.73
N GLN A 35 -8.27 20.98 3.45
CA GLN A 35 -9.11 21.81 2.57
C GLN A 35 -10.52 21.24 2.39
N GLN A 36 -10.71 19.94 2.60
CA GLN A 36 -12.01 19.26 2.60
C GLN A 36 -12.62 19.15 4.01
N GLY A 37 -12.01 19.77 5.02
CA GLY A 37 -12.48 19.74 6.41
C GLY A 37 -12.16 18.46 7.16
N ALA A 38 -11.28 17.61 6.63
CA ALA A 38 -10.90 16.36 7.30
C ALA A 38 -9.76 16.58 8.31
N LYS A 39 -9.76 15.80 9.38
CA LYS A 39 -8.64 15.73 10.33
C LYS A 39 -7.56 14.82 9.74
N ALA A 40 -6.38 15.36 9.45
CA ALA A 40 -5.30 14.61 8.83
C ALA A 40 -3.93 14.97 9.42
N PHE A 41 -2.99 14.04 9.36
CA PHE A 41 -1.62 14.21 9.85
C PHE A 41 -0.63 13.56 8.91
N ALA A 42 0.54 14.17 8.75
CA ALA A 42 1.66 13.61 8.02
C ALA A 42 2.69 13.00 8.98
N MET A 43 3.24 11.85 8.63
CA MET A 43 4.34 11.23 9.35
C MET A 43 5.40 10.69 8.38
N HIS A 44 6.67 10.95 8.69
CA HIS A 44 7.76 10.26 7.99
C HIS A 44 7.79 8.79 8.41
N CYS A 45 7.78 7.88 7.43
CA CYS A 45 7.88 6.45 7.68
C CYS A 45 8.55 5.73 6.50
N ASP A 46 9.72 5.17 6.74
CA ASP A 46 10.28 4.15 5.86
C ASP A 46 9.70 2.79 6.27
N VAL A 47 8.84 2.23 5.44
CA VAL A 47 8.18 0.94 5.71
C VAL A 47 9.17 -0.24 5.75
N GLY A 48 10.34 -0.10 5.13
CA GLY A 48 11.43 -1.07 5.22
C GLY A 48 12.09 -1.12 6.60
N ASN A 49 11.88 -0.11 7.43
CA ASN A 49 12.37 -0.06 8.80
C ASN A 49 11.25 -0.42 9.79
N PRO A 50 11.33 -1.58 10.49
CA PRO A 50 10.29 -2.01 11.42
C PRO A 50 10.07 -1.06 12.60
N GLU A 51 11.11 -0.33 13.04
CA GLU A 51 11.02 0.63 14.14
C GLU A 51 10.18 1.85 13.72
N HIS A 52 10.33 2.33 12.47
CA HIS A 52 9.50 3.41 11.93
C HIS A 52 8.02 3.02 11.86
N VAL A 53 7.73 1.77 11.46
CA VAL A 53 6.34 1.28 11.38
C VAL A 53 5.74 1.07 12.77
N THR A 54 6.52 0.60 13.74
CA THR A 54 6.09 0.48 15.14
C THR A 54 5.77 1.85 15.72
N HIS A 55 6.66 2.83 15.54
CA HIS A 55 6.46 4.20 15.97
C HIS A 55 5.23 4.84 15.30
N LEU A 56 5.03 4.60 14.01
CA LEU A 56 3.80 5.02 13.30
C LEU A 56 2.55 4.46 13.97
N ALA A 57 2.52 3.16 14.28
CA ALA A 57 1.36 2.51 14.88
C ALA A 57 1.04 3.03 16.29
N GLU A 58 2.03 3.42 17.06
CA GLU A 58 1.87 4.03 18.39
C GLU A 58 1.40 5.48 18.29
N THR A 59 2.06 6.26 17.44
CA THR A 59 1.82 7.71 17.31
C THR A 59 0.49 8.01 16.60
N ALA A 60 0.09 7.19 15.63
CA ALA A 60 -1.15 7.42 14.88
C ALA A 60 -2.39 7.51 15.78
N GLU A 61 -2.51 6.67 16.79
CA GLU A 61 -3.65 6.67 17.73
C GLU A 61 -3.67 7.93 18.60
N ILE A 62 -2.48 8.43 18.98
CA ILE A 62 -2.33 9.69 19.73
C ILE A 62 -2.79 10.88 18.86
N LEU A 63 -2.31 10.97 17.64
CA LEU A 63 -2.66 12.04 16.70
C LEU A 63 -4.16 12.04 16.37
N LEU A 64 -4.71 10.89 16.09
CA LEU A 64 -6.13 10.74 15.78
C LEU A 64 -7.03 10.97 17.00
N SER A 65 -6.52 10.74 18.21
CA SER A 65 -7.29 10.74 19.49
C SER A 65 -8.35 9.62 19.56
N HIS A 66 -8.18 8.57 18.76
CA HIS A 66 -9.02 7.36 18.75
C HIS A 66 -8.23 6.19 18.13
N PRO A 67 -8.66 4.94 18.36
CA PRO A 67 -8.01 3.77 17.77
C PRO A 67 -7.97 3.83 16.24
N VAL A 68 -6.89 3.34 15.65
CA VAL A 68 -6.82 3.05 14.22
C VAL A 68 -7.72 1.84 13.93
N THR A 69 -8.57 1.94 12.92
CA THR A 69 -9.51 0.87 12.54
C THR A 69 -9.27 0.34 11.13
N LEU A 70 -8.49 1.07 10.32
CA LEU A 70 -8.12 0.67 8.96
C LEU A 70 -6.64 0.98 8.72
N VAL A 71 -5.93 0.01 8.20
CA VAL A 71 -4.55 0.16 7.71
C VAL A 71 -4.50 -0.18 6.23
N ILE A 72 -3.81 0.65 5.46
CA ILE A 72 -3.58 0.44 4.04
C ILE A 72 -2.08 0.37 3.79
N ASN A 73 -1.55 -0.83 3.61
CA ASN A 73 -0.16 -1.07 3.24
C ASN A 73 0.00 -0.85 1.74
N ASN A 74 0.26 0.41 1.37
CA ASN A 74 0.29 0.86 -0.03
C ASN A 74 1.70 1.08 -0.58
N ALA A 75 2.68 1.36 0.28
CA ALA A 75 4.05 1.66 -0.15
C ALA A 75 4.60 0.56 -1.07
N GLY A 76 5.26 0.97 -2.13
CA GLY A 76 5.84 0.04 -3.09
C GLY A 76 6.58 0.72 -4.21
N VAL A 77 7.57 0.02 -4.73
CA VAL A 77 8.46 0.46 -5.81
C VAL A 77 8.46 -0.54 -6.96
N GLY A 78 8.74 -0.04 -8.17
CA GLY A 78 8.92 -0.86 -9.35
C GLY A 78 10.39 -1.19 -9.59
N LEU A 79 10.66 -2.40 -10.06
CA LEU A 79 11.94 -2.81 -10.61
C LEU A 79 11.68 -3.71 -11.81
N GLY A 80 12.41 -3.47 -12.88
CA GLY A 80 12.39 -4.30 -14.08
C GLY A 80 13.79 -4.54 -14.59
N GLY A 81 14.04 -5.71 -15.18
CA GLY A 81 15.31 -6.13 -15.76
C GLY A 81 15.39 -7.64 -15.87
N LYS A 82 16.31 -8.13 -16.69
CA LYS A 82 16.56 -9.57 -16.78
C LYS A 82 17.11 -10.09 -15.46
N PHE A 83 16.81 -11.34 -15.14
CA PHE A 83 17.18 -11.94 -13.87
C PHE A 83 18.68 -11.86 -13.58
N ASP A 84 19.53 -12.11 -14.57
CA ASP A 84 20.98 -12.08 -14.49
C ASP A 84 21.58 -10.66 -14.51
N GLU A 85 20.79 -9.65 -14.84
CA GLU A 85 21.17 -8.22 -14.82
C GLU A 85 20.84 -7.55 -13.48
N LEU A 86 19.96 -8.15 -12.67
CA LEU A 86 19.54 -7.60 -11.38
C LEU A 86 20.51 -8.00 -10.26
N SER A 87 21.01 -7.01 -9.53
CA SER A 87 21.87 -7.25 -8.39
C SER A 87 21.09 -7.80 -7.18
N LEU A 88 21.75 -8.51 -6.27
CA LEU A 88 21.14 -8.90 -5.00
C LEU A 88 20.76 -7.68 -4.13
N GLU A 89 21.45 -6.55 -4.31
CA GLU A 89 21.09 -5.28 -3.67
C GLU A 89 19.75 -4.78 -4.16
N ASP A 90 19.48 -4.84 -5.47
CA ASP A 90 18.19 -4.48 -6.05
C ASP A 90 17.07 -5.41 -5.55
N TRP A 91 17.36 -6.71 -5.46
CA TRP A 91 16.44 -7.68 -4.85
C TRP A 91 16.12 -7.31 -3.40
N ASN A 92 17.12 -7.07 -2.58
CA ASN A 92 16.93 -6.71 -1.18
C ASN A 92 16.14 -5.41 -1.03
N TRP A 93 16.42 -4.40 -1.86
CA TRP A 93 15.72 -3.13 -1.84
C TRP A 93 14.22 -3.30 -2.13
N VAL A 94 13.85 -4.03 -3.19
CA VAL A 94 12.43 -4.23 -3.55
C VAL A 94 11.74 -5.13 -2.53
N MET A 95 12.39 -6.22 -2.09
CA MET A 95 11.86 -7.11 -1.07
C MET A 95 11.57 -6.36 0.23
N ASN A 96 12.50 -5.48 0.64
CA ASN A 96 12.37 -4.72 1.88
C ASN A 96 11.17 -3.78 1.86
N ILE A 97 10.91 -3.11 0.74
CA ILE A 97 9.79 -2.17 0.63
C ILE A 97 8.48 -2.91 0.34
N ASN A 98 8.46 -3.72 -0.74
CA ASN A 98 7.22 -4.27 -1.27
C ASN A 98 6.64 -5.44 -0.46
N LEU A 99 7.49 -6.21 0.23
CA LEU A 99 7.06 -7.37 1.01
C LEU A 99 7.27 -7.16 2.51
N TRP A 100 8.48 -6.86 2.96
CA TRP A 100 8.72 -6.62 4.38
C TRP A 100 7.93 -5.42 4.90
N GLY A 101 7.80 -4.34 4.13
CA GLY A 101 6.97 -3.19 4.52
C GLY A 101 5.51 -3.58 4.81
N VAL A 102 4.93 -4.48 4.02
CA VAL A 102 3.59 -5.01 4.28
C VAL A 102 3.56 -5.90 5.51
N ILE A 103 4.59 -6.75 5.69
CA ILE A 103 4.73 -7.60 6.89
C ILE A 103 4.83 -6.74 8.13
N HIS A 104 5.67 -5.69 8.13
CA HIS A 104 5.83 -4.76 9.25
C HIS A 104 4.51 -4.08 9.61
N GLY A 105 3.77 -3.58 8.60
CA GLY A 105 2.45 -2.99 8.81
C GLY A 105 1.47 -3.97 9.45
N CYS A 106 1.36 -5.19 8.92
CA CYS A 106 0.51 -6.22 9.51
C CYS A 106 0.96 -6.57 10.94
N HIS A 107 2.27 -6.71 11.17
CA HIS A 107 2.83 -7.06 12.48
C HIS A 107 2.54 -5.99 13.55
N ALA A 108 2.62 -4.71 13.19
CA ALA A 108 2.40 -3.59 14.10
C ALA A 108 0.91 -3.42 14.48
N PHE A 109 -0.01 -3.62 13.52
CA PHE A 109 -1.42 -3.31 13.74
C PHE A 109 -2.30 -4.50 14.11
N VAL A 110 -1.96 -5.74 13.73
CA VAL A 110 -2.75 -6.93 14.09
C VAL A 110 -2.94 -7.10 15.61
N PRO A 111 -1.92 -6.92 16.48
CA PRO A 111 -2.12 -6.99 17.93
C PRO A 111 -3.11 -5.93 18.44
N LYS A 112 -3.04 -4.70 17.92
CA LYS A 112 -3.95 -3.60 18.28
C LYS A 112 -5.39 -3.91 17.88
N PHE A 113 -5.61 -4.42 16.67
CA PHE A 113 -6.94 -4.83 16.21
C PHE A 113 -7.50 -6.02 17.00
N LYS A 114 -6.64 -6.96 17.43
CA LYS A 114 -7.07 -8.04 18.33
C LYS A 114 -7.53 -7.52 19.70
N GLN A 115 -6.85 -6.51 20.25
CA GLN A 115 -7.26 -5.87 21.50
C GLN A 115 -8.56 -5.08 21.33
N LEU A 116 -8.75 -4.41 20.19
CA LEU A 116 -9.95 -3.65 19.87
C LEU A 116 -11.16 -4.56 19.56
N GLY A 117 -10.91 -5.80 19.13
CA GLY A 117 -11.95 -6.76 18.72
C GLY A 117 -12.50 -6.56 17.32
N TYR A 118 -11.94 -5.65 16.54
CA TYR A 118 -12.25 -5.43 15.12
C TYR A 118 -11.13 -4.63 14.43
N GLY A 119 -11.14 -4.62 13.11
CA GLY A 119 -10.23 -3.83 12.30
C GLY A 119 -10.23 -4.28 10.84
N ALA A 120 -9.57 -3.52 10.00
CA ALA A 120 -9.39 -3.87 8.60
C ALA A 120 -7.96 -3.56 8.11
N ILE A 121 -7.44 -4.42 7.27
CA ILE A 121 -6.15 -4.26 6.58
C ILE A 121 -6.39 -4.39 5.08
N ILE A 122 -5.88 -3.44 4.32
CA ILE A 122 -5.81 -3.52 2.85
C ILE A 122 -4.33 -3.58 2.46
N ASN A 123 -3.90 -4.69 1.89
CA ASN A 123 -2.57 -4.85 1.35
C ASN A 123 -2.58 -4.63 -0.16
N VAL A 124 -1.75 -3.70 -0.65
CA VAL A 124 -1.68 -3.40 -2.09
C VAL A 124 -0.65 -4.31 -2.76
N ALA A 125 -1.17 -5.34 -3.40
CA ALA A 125 -0.42 -6.25 -4.26
C ALA A 125 -0.39 -5.72 -5.72
N SER A 126 -0.63 -6.56 -6.70
CA SER A 126 -0.71 -6.22 -8.13
C SER A 126 -1.30 -7.40 -8.90
N ALA A 127 -1.80 -7.17 -10.11
CA ALA A 127 -2.05 -8.26 -11.06
C ALA A 127 -0.80 -9.12 -11.32
N ALA A 128 0.38 -8.55 -11.14
CA ALA A 128 1.66 -9.27 -11.17
C ALA A 128 1.77 -10.40 -10.13
N SER A 129 0.89 -10.44 -9.13
CA SER A 129 0.78 -11.57 -8.19
C SER A 129 0.35 -12.88 -8.86
N TYR A 130 -0.35 -12.78 -9.98
CA TYR A 130 -0.91 -13.91 -10.72
C TYR A 130 -0.20 -14.17 -12.05
N THR A 131 0.58 -13.19 -12.52
CA THR A 131 1.28 -13.26 -13.80
C THR A 131 2.78 -13.41 -13.57
N ALA A 132 3.43 -14.21 -14.40
CA ALA A 132 4.87 -14.37 -14.39
C ALA A 132 5.50 -13.60 -15.57
N ALA A 133 5.22 -12.29 -15.64
CA ALA A 133 5.75 -11.45 -16.72
C ALA A 133 7.27 -11.48 -16.71
N PRO A 134 7.91 -11.72 -17.88
CA PRO A 134 9.37 -11.67 -18.00
C PRO A 134 9.93 -10.33 -17.53
N GLU A 135 11.18 -10.33 -17.07
CA GLU A 135 11.92 -9.14 -16.67
C GLU A 135 11.34 -8.38 -15.46
N MET A 136 10.43 -9.04 -14.72
CA MET A 136 9.79 -8.53 -13.51
C MET A 136 9.95 -9.48 -12.32
N SER A 137 10.98 -10.33 -12.31
CA SER A 137 11.12 -11.44 -11.36
C SER A 137 10.96 -11.02 -9.90
N VAL A 138 11.72 -10.03 -9.41
CA VAL A 138 11.63 -9.60 -8.02
C VAL A 138 10.29 -8.94 -7.71
N TYR A 139 9.75 -8.13 -8.62
CA TYR A 139 8.45 -7.51 -8.44
C TYR A 139 7.33 -8.56 -8.34
N ASN A 140 7.32 -9.54 -9.26
CA ASN A 140 6.36 -10.64 -9.24
C ASN A 140 6.45 -11.43 -7.93
N VAL A 141 7.66 -11.78 -7.47
CA VAL A 141 7.87 -12.49 -6.20
C VAL A 141 7.32 -11.70 -5.02
N THR A 142 7.62 -10.41 -4.94
CA THR A 142 7.12 -9.59 -3.82
C THR A 142 5.59 -9.50 -3.83
N LYS A 143 4.98 -9.28 -4.98
CA LYS A 143 3.51 -9.13 -5.08
C LYS A 143 2.77 -10.45 -4.89
N ALA A 144 3.34 -11.58 -5.34
CA ALA A 144 2.83 -12.91 -5.01
C ALA A 144 2.96 -13.21 -3.51
N GLY A 145 4.06 -12.79 -2.86
CA GLY A 145 4.23 -12.90 -1.41
C GLY A 145 3.18 -12.11 -0.62
N VAL A 146 2.87 -10.87 -1.05
CA VAL A 146 1.81 -10.05 -0.44
C VAL A 146 0.44 -10.71 -0.59
N LEU A 147 0.14 -11.32 -1.75
CA LEU A 147 -1.11 -12.05 -1.96
C LEU A 147 -1.22 -13.22 -0.98
N ALA A 148 -0.22 -14.10 -0.95
CA ALA A 148 -0.20 -15.28 -0.08
C ALA A 148 -0.32 -14.90 1.41
N LEU A 149 0.43 -13.87 1.86
CA LEU A 149 0.33 -13.34 3.23
C LEU A 149 -1.09 -12.87 3.53
N SER A 150 -1.71 -12.14 2.63
CA SER A 150 -3.03 -11.55 2.85
C SER A 150 -4.11 -12.63 2.95
N GLU A 151 -4.07 -13.65 2.09
CA GLU A 151 -4.99 -14.78 2.14
C GLU A 151 -4.84 -15.58 3.45
N THR A 152 -3.61 -15.83 3.88
CA THR A 152 -3.32 -16.51 5.15
C THR A 152 -3.87 -15.70 6.32
N LEU A 153 -3.53 -14.40 6.41
CA LEU A 153 -4.00 -13.55 7.49
C LEU A 153 -5.53 -13.36 7.49
N SER A 154 -6.17 -13.34 6.33
CA SER A 154 -7.63 -13.28 6.22
C SER A 154 -8.29 -14.48 6.90
N ALA A 155 -7.75 -15.68 6.69
CA ALA A 155 -8.24 -16.90 7.35
C ALA A 155 -7.96 -16.89 8.87
N GLU A 156 -6.74 -16.55 9.28
CA GLU A 156 -6.32 -16.57 10.69
C GLU A 156 -7.05 -15.54 11.56
N LEU A 157 -7.31 -14.34 11.01
CA LEU A 157 -7.81 -13.20 11.77
C LEU A 157 -9.33 -13.07 11.75
N ARG A 158 -10.03 -13.85 10.94
CA ARG A 158 -11.50 -13.85 10.83
C ARG A 158 -12.18 -14.04 12.19
N LYS A 159 -11.67 -14.92 13.03
CA LYS A 159 -12.21 -15.19 14.37
C LYS A 159 -12.12 -14.01 15.34
N PHE A 160 -11.29 -13.01 15.03
CA PHE A 160 -11.13 -11.79 15.81
C PHE A 160 -11.91 -10.60 15.19
N ASN A 161 -12.78 -10.86 14.21
CA ASN A 161 -13.51 -9.81 13.47
C ASN A 161 -12.57 -8.80 12.78
N ILE A 162 -11.40 -9.26 12.33
CA ILE A 162 -10.44 -8.47 11.58
C ILE A 162 -10.51 -8.87 10.11
N LYS A 163 -10.79 -7.91 9.24
CA LYS A 163 -10.84 -8.11 7.80
C LYS A 163 -9.47 -7.85 7.18
N VAL A 164 -8.95 -8.81 6.42
CA VAL A 164 -7.73 -8.62 5.65
C VAL A 164 -8.04 -8.80 4.18
N ASN A 165 -7.77 -7.76 3.41
CA ASN A 165 -8.07 -7.71 1.98
C ASN A 165 -6.80 -7.46 1.19
N VAL A 166 -6.73 -8.04 0.00
CA VAL A 166 -5.64 -7.79 -0.94
C VAL A 166 -6.18 -7.10 -2.19
N LEU A 167 -5.57 -5.99 -2.51
CA LEU A 167 -5.87 -5.23 -3.72
C LEU A 167 -4.85 -5.56 -4.79
N CYS A 168 -5.30 -6.10 -5.93
CA CYS A 168 -4.47 -6.48 -7.06
C CYS A 168 -4.75 -5.60 -8.28
N PRO A 169 -4.29 -4.34 -8.30
CA PRO A 169 -4.53 -3.46 -9.44
C PRO A 169 -3.87 -4.01 -10.70
N THR A 170 -4.50 -3.75 -11.84
CA THR A 170 -3.88 -3.88 -13.15
C THR A 170 -3.06 -2.62 -13.47
N LEU A 171 -3.08 -2.14 -14.70
CA LEU A 171 -2.39 -0.91 -15.09
C LEU A 171 -3.17 0.31 -14.55
N VAL A 172 -2.60 0.98 -13.55
CA VAL A 172 -3.10 2.22 -12.96
C VAL A 172 -2.01 3.28 -13.09
N PRO A 173 -2.28 4.45 -13.65
CA PRO A 173 -1.31 5.54 -13.75
C PRO A 173 -0.86 6.00 -12.36
N THR A 174 0.39 5.74 -12.03
CA THR A 174 1.01 6.08 -10.74
C THR A 174 2.48 6.44 -10.93
N ASN A 175 3.13 6.92 -9.89
CA ASN A 175 4.55 7.24 -9.92
C ASN A 175 5.47 6.01 -9.74
N ILE A 176 4.94 4.78 -9.81
CA ILE A 176 5.71 3.56 -9.53
C ILE A 176 6.89 3.36 -10.48
N ILE A 177 6.78 3.83 -11.72
CA ILE A 177 7.86 3.79 -12.72
C ILE A 177 8.88 4.87 -12.41
N LYS A 178 8.43 6.10 -12.11
CA LYS A 178 9.31 7.23 -11.80
C LYS A 178 10.14 7.01 -10.54
N ASN A 179 9.55 6.38 -9.54
CA ASN A 179 10.17 6.09 -8.24
C ASN A 179 10.86 4.71 -8.23
N GLY A 180 10.79 3.97 -9.34
CA GLY A 180 11.40 2.65 -9.47
C GLY A 180 12.82 2.71 -10.05
N ARG A 181 13.50 1.56 -9.96
CA ARG A 181 14.79 1.33 -10.64
C ARG A 181 14.54 0.55 -11.93
N ILE A 182 13.91 1.20 -12.92
CA ILE A 182 13.56 0.58 -14.19
C ILE A 182 14.50 1.11 -15.28
N PRO A 183 15.32 0.26 -15.94
CA PRO A 183 16.20 0.71 -17.00
C PRO A 183 15.44 1.45 -18.09
N GLY A 184 16.03 2.50 -18.68
CA GLY A 184 15.36 3.43 -19.59
C GLY A 184 14.71 2.77 -20.82
N ARG A 185 15.23 1.60 -21.27
CA ARG A 185 14.62 0.78 -22.33
C ARG A 185 13.25 0.23 -21.94
N TYR A 186 13.07 -0.11 -20.67
CA TYR A 186 11.80 -0.64 -20.11
C TYR A 186 10.88 0.46 -19.60
N SER A 187 11.44 1.55 -19.06
CA SER A 187 10.63 2.64 -18.51
C SER A 187 9.74 3.27 -19.57
N LYS A 188 10.28 3.52 -20.78
CA LYS A 188 9.49 4.05 -21.91
C LYS A 188 8.36 3.13 -22.32
N LEU A 189 8.60 1.81 -22.35
CA LEU A 189 7.57 0.82 -22.69
C LEU A 189 6.50 0.73 -21.58
N ALA A 190 6.92 0.75 -20.34
CA ALA A 190 6.04 0.73 -19.19
C ALA A 190 5.20 2.02 -19.08
N ASP A 191 5.80 3.20 -19.30
CA ASP A 191 5.09 4.47 -19.38
C ASP A 191 4.07 4.47 -20.52
N HIS A 192 4.45 3.98 -21.69
CA HIS A 192 3.54 3.83 -22.83
C HIS A 192 2.38 2.89 -22.51
N ALA A 193 2.65 1.76 -21.85
CA ALA A 193 1.61 0.82 -21.44
C ALA A 193 0.66 1.44 -20.42
N LEU A 194 1.18 2.14 -19.41
CA LEU A 194 0.36 2.84 -18.42
C LEU A 194 -0.51 3.93 -19.03
N MET A 195 0.02 4.69 -19.99
CA MET A 195 -0.72 5.79 -20.63
C MET A 195 -1.82 5.31 -21.57
N ASN A 196 -1.60 4.19 -22.28
CA ASN A 196 -2.49 3.77 -23.37
C ASN A 196 -3.41 2.60 -22.99
N TYR A 197 -3.05 1.80 -21.96
CA TYR A 197 -3.81 0.61 -21.58
C TYR A 197 -4.34 0.68 -20.14
N ALA A 198 -4.19 1.82 -19.45
CA ALA A 198 -4.82 2.02 -18.16
C ALA A 198 -6.36 2.04 -18.32
N MET A 199 -7.03 1.08 -17.68
CA MET A 199 -8.48 0.95 -17.73
C MET A 199 -9.17 1.61 -16.52
N THR A 200 -8.40 2.15 -15.57
CA THR A 200 -8.93 2.70 -14.34
C THR A 200 -7.99 3.78 -13.76
N THR A 201 -8.52 4.61 -12.88
CA THR A 201 -7.75 5.63 -12.17
C THR A 201 -7.50 5.21 -10.72
N SER A 202 -6.51 5.83 -10.08
CA SER A 202 -6.25 5.60 -8.64
C SER A 202 -7.46 5.92 -7.77
N ASP A 203 -8.25 6.94 -8.14
CA ASP A 203 -9.45 7.35 -7.40
C ASP A 203 -10.58 6.31 -7.54
N ALA A 204 -10.80 5.80 -8.76
CA ALA A 204 -11.77 4.74 -8.98
C ALA A 204 -11.42 3.46 -8.22
N VAL A 205 -10.12 3.10 -8.17
CA VAL A 205 -9.60 1.98 -7.38
C VAL A 205 -9.90 2.18 -5.89
N ALA A 206 -9.58 3.35 -5.33
CA ALA A 206 -9.82 3.65 -3.92
C ALA A 206 -11.32 3.59 -3.58
N THR A 207 -12.16 4.28 -4.36
CA THR A 207 -13.60 4.33 -4.15
C THR A 207 -14.23 2.93 -4.22
N LEU A 208 -13.90 2.14 -5.24
CA LEU A 208 -14.44 0.79 -5.40
C LEU A 208 -14.02 -0.13 -4.25
N THR A 209 -12.75 -0.06 -3.85
CA THR A 209 -12.22 -0.89 -2.76
C THR A 209 -12.91 -0.58 -1.44
N LEU A 210 -13.03 0.70 -1.07
CA LEU A 210 -13.69 1.08 0.17
C LEU A 210 -15.20 0.76 0.14
N ASN A 211 -15.88 0.94 -0.99
CA ASN A 211 -17.29 0.54 -1.14
C ASN A 211 -17.50 -0.96 -0.90
N ARG A 212 -16.58 -1.80 -1.37
CA ARG A 212 -16.65 -3.26 -1.13
C ARG A 212 -16.34 -3.62 0.32
N LEU A 213 -15.36 -2.94 0.92
CA LEU A 213 -15.04 -3.13 2.34
C LEU A 213 -16.25 -2.83 3.22
N ASP A 214 -16.95 -1.72 2.98
CA ASP A 214 -18.15 -1.31 3.73
C ASP A 214 -19.28 -2.33 3.60
N ARG A 215 -19.44 -2.92 2.41
CA ARG A 215 -20.45 -3.97 2.16
C ARG A 215 -20.05 -5.35 2.68
N GLY A 216 -18.85 -5.50 3.22
CA GLY A 216 -18.32 -6.82 3.62
C GLY A 216 -18.11 -7.77 2.45
N GLN A 217 -17.84 -7.24 1.25
CA GLN A 217 -17.66 -7.96 -0.01
C GLN A 217 -16.19 -8.13 -0.41
N LEU A 218 -15.27 -7.88 0.47
CA LEU A 218 -13.84 -8.08 0.29
C LEU A 218 -13.35 -9.18 1.20
#